data_17e72c3fff87223e7760b76cfd996db1
#
_entry.id   17e72c3fff87223e7760b76cfd996db1
#
_cell.length_a   1.000
_cell.length_b   1.000
_cell.length_c   1.000
_cell.angle_alpha   90.00
_cell.angle_beta   90.00
_cell.angle_gamma   90.00
#
_symmetry.space_group_name_H-M   'P 1'
#
loop_
_entity.id
_entity.type
_entity.pdbx_description
1 polymer ?
#
loop_
_entity_poly.entity_id
_entity_poly.type
_entity_poly.pdbx_seq_one_letter_code
_entity_poly.pdbx_strand_id
1 'polypeptide(L)'
;SEALDFLANDARTQSIVVYMEGIQDARRFVSAMRSASHAKPVVVLKAGRKPAGNKAAQTHSGAIVGSDDVFDAVLRRAGAVRVRSFVALFSAAKCLASRYRPVGKRLAIVTNGGGPGVLAADWENEIGLDLGLLSPESSASLAPQLPALASLGGLIDLSEDATPQHYARALQAAFSD
;
A
#
# COMPACT_ATOMS: atom_id res chain seq x y z
N SER A 1 19.10 4.72 14.50
CA SER A 1 19.58 3.34 14.25
C SER A 1 19.10 2.40 15.35
N GLU A 2 19.41 2.66 16.61
CA GLU A 2 19.05 1.80 17.75
C GLU A 2 17.57 1.47 17.85
N ALA A 3 16.68 2.44 17.61
CA ALA A 3 15.24 2.21 17.58
C ALA A 3 14.82 1.25 16.44
N LEU A 4 15.46 1.32 15.26
CA LEU A 4 15.21 0.39 14.16
C LEU A 4 15.65 -1.03 14.53
N ASP A 5 16.82 -1.17 15.14
CA ASP A 5 17.35 -2.46 15.59
C ASP A 5 16.46 -3.07 16.67
N PHE A 6 15.98 -2.25 17.62
CA PHE A 6 15.04 -2.69 18.65
C PHE A 6 13.72 -3.17 18.03
N LEU A 7 13.07 -2.34 17.19
CA LEU A 7 11.79 -2.67 16.56
C LEU A 7 11.88 -3.86 15.60
N ALA A 8 13.01 -4.04 14.95
CA ALA A 8 13.26 -5.20 14.09
C ALA A 8 13.15 -6.52 14.86
N ASN A 9 13.61 -6.53 16.12
CA ASN A 9 13.62 -7.72 16.97
C ASN A 9 12.40 -7.86 17.91
N ASP A 10 11.58 -6.81 18.08
CA ASP A 10 10.38 -6.87 18.94
C ASP A 10 9.27 -7.72 18.31
N ALA A 11 8.91 -8.83 18.94
CA ALA A 11 7.91 -9.78 18.43
C ALA A 11 6.50 -9.19 18.26
N ARG A 12 6.16 -8.10 18.94
CA ARG A 12 4.85 -7.43 18.83
C ARG A 12 4.77 -6.46 17.66
N THR A 13 5.91 -5.96 17.18
CA THR A 13 5.98 -5.04 16.05
C THR A 13 5.79 -5.80 14.73
N GLN A 14 4.75 -5.47 13.96
CA GLN A 14 4.46 -6.10 12.67
C GLN A 14 4.95 -5.28 11.48
N SER A 15 4.99 -3.97 11.59
CA SER A 15 5.56 -3.05 10.61
C SER A 15 6.17 -1.84 11.31
N ILE A 16 7.14 -1.20 10.68
CA ILE A 16 7.86 -0.05 11.23
C ILE A 16 7.53 1.17 10.38
N VAL A 17 7.08 2.23 11.04
CA VAL A 17 6.78 3.52 10.41
C VAL A 17 7.84 4.53 10.82
N VAL A 18 8.46 5.18 9.85
CA VAL A 18 9.51 6.18 10.07
C VAL A 18 9.13 7.52 9.44
N TYR A 19 8.94 8.54 10.27
CA TYR A 19 8.95 9.92 9.82
C TYR A 19 10.33 10.52 10.11
N MET A 20 10.91 11.22 9.13
CA MET A 20 12.23 11.80 9.29
C MET A 20 12.45 13.05 8.42
N GLU A 21 13.32 13.92 8.88
CA GLU A 21 13.73 15.14 8.18
C GLU A 21 15.15 15.02 7.60
N GLY A 22 16.04 14.33 8.29
CA GLY A 22 17.40 14.08 7.88
C GLY A 22 18.07 12.97 8.69
N ILE A 23 19.32 12.72 8.40
CA ILE A 23 20.14 11.71 9.07
C ILE A 23 21.45 12.33 9.53
N GLN A 24 21.95 11.94 10.69
CA GLN A 24 23.24 12.39 11.22
C GLN A 24 24.38 11.45 10.79
N ASP A 25 24.17 10.14 10.88
CA ASP A 25 25.12 9.11 10.47
C ASP A 25 24.48 8.22 9.38
N ALA A 26 24.84 8.50 8.14
CA ALA A 26 24.31 7.80 6.99
C ALA A 26 24.67 6.32 6.97
N ARG A 27 25.89 5.95 7.39
CA ARG A 27 26.36 4.58 7.36
C ARG A 27 25.61 3.70 8.36
N ARG A 28 25.48 4.16 9.60
CA ARG A 28 24.71 3.48 10.65
C ARG A 28 23.22 3.41 10.29
N PHE A 29 22.68 4.50 9.74
CA PHE A 29 21.29 4.53 9.31
C PHE A 29 21.00 3.48 8.23
N VAL A 30 21.80 3.42 7.16
CA VAL A 30 21.63 2.46 6.06
C VAL A 30 21.76 1.02 6.55
N SER A 31 22.71 0.74 7.42
CA SER A 31 22.89 -0.60 8.01
C SER A 31 21.67 -1.03 8.82
N ALA A 32 21.20 -0.18 9.74
CA ALA A 32 20.03 -0.47 10.56
C ALA A 32 18.74 -0.57 9.72
N MET A 33 18.58 0.27 8.70
CA MET A 33 17.45 0.24 7.78
C MET A 33 17.40 -1.07 7.01
N ARG A 34 18.54 -1.54 6.48
CA ARG A 34 18.61 -2.84 5.78
C ARG A 34 18.27 -4.00 6.71
N SER A 35 18.84 -4.02 7.92
CA SER A 35 18.53 -5.05 8.92
C SER A 35 17.05 -5.07 9.26
N ALA A 36 16.46 -3.89 9.53
CA ALA A 36 15.05 -3.77 9.87
C ALA A 36 14.14 -4.19 8.71
N SER A 37 14.44 -3.77 7.47
CA SER A 37 13.63 -4.09 6.29
C SER A 37 13.69 -5.57 5.89
N HIS A 38 14.76 -6.28 6.27
CA HIS A 38 14.82 -7.74 6.10
C HIS A 38 13.92 -8.48 7.09
N ALA A 39 13.79 -7.94 8.30
CA ALA A 39 13.00 -8.56 9.35
C ALA A 39 11.51 -8.22 9.24
N LYS A 40 11.19 -6.98 8.88
CA LYS A 40 9.81 -6.45 8.88
C LYS A 40 9.61 -5.40 7.80
N PRO A 41 8.36 -5.16 7.34
CA PRO A 41 8.06 -4.02 6.48
C PRO A 41 8.42 -2.70 7.16
N VAL A 42 9.18 -1.87 6.46
CA VAL A 42 9.53 -0.51 6.90
C VAL A 42 8.99 0.50 5.89
N VAL A 43 8.17 1.42 6.37
CA VAL A 43 7.59 2.50 5.56
C VAL A 43 8.17 3.85 6.01
N VAL A 44 8.70 4.62 5.07
CA VAL A 44 9.41 5.87 5.36
C VAL A 44 8.74 7.07 4.69
N LEU A 45 8.44 8.08 5.48
CA LEU A 45 8.05 9.40 5.04
C LEU A 45 9.18 10.39 5.36
N LYS A 46 9.87 10.88 4.31
CA LYS A 46 10.92 11.89 4.46
C LYS A 46 10.39 13.28 4.11
N ALA A 47 10.47 14.19 5.05
CA ALA A 47 10.25 15.62 4.83
C ALA A 47 11.50 16.31 4.21
N GLY A 48 11.37 17.56 3.79
CA GLY A 48 12.49 18.33 3.23
C GLY A 48 12.95 17.84 1.85
N ARG A 49 12.03 17.48 0.95
CA ARG A 49 12.33 16.95 -0.39
C ARG A 49 12.66 18.01 -1.43
N LYS A 50 12.09 19.17 -1.31
CA LYS A 50 12.25 20.31 -2.23
C LYS A 50 13.08 21.40 -1.56
N PRO A 51 13.73 22.30 -2.31
CA PRO A 51 14.64 23.31 -1.75
C PRO A 51 14.05 24.13 -0.60
N ALA A 52 12.79 24.56 -0.70
CA ALA A 52 12.12 25.30 0.37
C ALA A 52 11.92 24.46 1.64
N GLY A 53 11.44 23.22 1.49
CA GLY A 53 11.26 22.30 2.62
C GLY A 53 12.60 21.85 3.21
N ASN A 54 13.64 21.75 2.38
CA ASN A 54 15.00 21.44 2.80
C ASN A 54 15.57 22.54 3.71
N LYS A 55 15.41 23.82 3.29
CA LYS A 55 15.81 24.97 4.10
C LYS A 55 15.06 25.02 5.44
N ALA A 56 13.76 24.74 5.43
CA ALA A 56 12.95 24.68 6.64
C ALA A 56 13.42 23.56 7.59
N ALA A 57 13.69 22.36 7.08
CA ALA A 57 14.20 21.25 7.87
C ALA A 57 15.56 21.53 8.50
N GLN A 58 16.48 22.16 7.76
CA GLN A 58 17.79 22.58 8.28
C GLN A 58 17.67 23.58 9.43
N THR A 59 16.76 24.55 9.33
CA THR A 59 16.54 25.55 10.40
C THR A 59 15.82 24.96 11.60
N HIS A 60 14.98 23.93 11.42
CA HIS A 60 14.22 23.33 12.48
C HIS A 60 15.01 22.28 13.27
N SER A 61 15.69 21.38 12.59
CA SER A 61 16.34 20.22 13.22
C SER A 61 17.87 20.21 13.12
N GLY A 62 18.47 21.14 12.38
CA GLY A 62 19.90 21.13 12.10
C GLY A 62 20.36 19.93 11.25
N ALA A 63 19.43 19.18 10.69
CA ALA A 63 19.73 17.96 9.96
C ALA A 63 20.41 18.25 8.62
N ILE A 64 21.43 17.47 8.29
CA ILE A 64 22.03 17.49 6.96
C ILE A 64 21.04 16.81 6.01
N VAL A 65 20.48 17.61 5.10
CA VAL A 65 19.55 17.11 4.09
C VAL A 65 20.35 16.91 2.79
N GLY A 66 20.62 15.66 2.47
CA GLY A 66 21.24 15.27 1.21
C GLY A 66 20.27 15.32 0.02
N SER A 67 20.77 14.98 -1.18
CA SER A 67 19.93 14.85 -2.39
C SER A 67 18.79 13.87 -2.16
N ASP A 68 17.56 14.28 -2.53
CA ASP A 68 16.36 13.46 -2.40
C ASP A 68 16.44 12.18 -3.24
N ASP A 69 17.09 12.26 -4.42
CA ASP A 69 17.27 11.10 -5.32
C ASP A 69 18.23 10.07 -4.74
N VAL A 70 19.30 10.52 -4.10
CA VAL A 70 20.24 9.63 -3.39
C VAL A 70 19.53 8.95 -2.23
N PHE A 71 18.72 9.69 -1.49
CA PHE A 71 17.96 9.15 -0.38
C PHE A 71 16.93 8.08 -0.86
N ASP A 72 16.24 8.37 -1.95
CA ASP A 72 15.31 7.41 -2.58
C ASP A 72 16.02 6.11 -3.00
N ALA A 73 17.16 6.24 -3.67
CA ALA A 73 17.96 5.08 -4.09
C ALA A 73 18.44 4.25 -2.88
N VAL A 74 18.85 4.90 -1.81
CA VAL A 74 19.29 4.23 -0.57
C VAL A 74 18.14 3.46 0.08
N LEU A 75 16.97 4.07 0.24
CA LEU A 75 15.80 3.40 0.83
C LEU A 75 15.35 2.20 0.00
N ARG A 76 15.31 2.35 -1.33
CA ARG A 76 14.96 1.27 -2.25
C ARG A 76 15.94 0.09 -2.14
N ARG A 77 17.24 0.36 -2.11
CA ARG A 77 18.27 -0.68 -1.92
C ARG A 77 18.22 -1.32 -0.54
N ALA A 78 17.77 -0.61 0.47
CA ALA A 78 17.57 -1.14 1.81
C ALA A 78 16.29 -2.01 1.92
N GLY A 79 15.40 -1.98 0.92
CA GLY A 79 14.13 -2.71 0.94
C GLY A 79 13.01 -1.97 1.69
N ALA A 80 13.19 -0.67 2.00
CA ALA A 80 12.17 0.14 2.65
C ALA A 80 11.22 0.77 1.61
N VAL A 81 9.94 0.86 1.96
CA VAL A 81 8.91 1.50 1.14
C VAL A 81 8.88 2.99 1.44
N ARG A 82 9.09 3.83 0.43
CA ARG A 82 9.01 5.28 0.57
C ARG A 82 7.65 5.79 0.15
N VAL A 83 7.06 6.66 0.97
CA VAL A 83 5.78 7.32 0.72
C VAL A 83 5.89 8.85 0.78
N ARG A 84 4.86 9.55 0.31
CA ARG A 84 4.89 11.02 0.13
C ARG A 84 3.89 11.79 1.00
N SER A 85 3.03 11.09 1.73
CA SER A 85 2.03 11.68 2.61
C SER A 85 1.81 10.84 3.86
N PHE A 86 1.25 11.43 4.90
CA PHE A 86 0.88 10.70 6.12
C PHE A 86 -0.21 9.65 5.85
N VAL A 87 -1.18 9.94 4.99
CA VAL A 87 -2.21 8.97 4.59
C VAL A 87 -1.55 7.74 3.97
N ALA A 88 -0.66 7.93 3.00
CA ALA A 88 0.07 6.83 2.38
C ALA A 88 0.98 6.08 3.38
N LEU A 89 1.55 6.78 4.38
CA LEU A 89 2.40 6.17 5.41
C LEU A 89 1.62 5.13 6.23
N PHE A 90 0.46 5.50 6.73
CA PHE A 90 -0.36 4.59 7.55
C PHE A 90 -1.04 3.52 6.71
N SER A 91 -1.52 3.86 5.51
CA SER A 91 -2.14 2.88 4.61
C SER A 91 -1.15 1.80 4.16
N ALA A 92 0.06 2.20 3.77
CA ALA A 92 1.12 1.26 3.39
C ALA A 92 1.55 0.39 4.58
N ALA A 93 1.72 0.98 5.77
CA ALA A 93 2.10 0.23 6.97
C ALA A 93 1.04 -0.83 7.33
N LYS A 94 -0.24 -0.47 7.28
CA LYS A 94 -1.36 -1.38 7.53
C LYS A 94 -1.43 -2.50 6.49
N CYS A 95 -1.30 -2.16 5.21
CA CYS A 95 -1.30 -3.12 4.11
C CYS A 95 -0.14 -4.12 4.24
N LEU A 96 1.08 -3.63 4.45
CA LEU A 96 2.28 -4.45 4.54
C LEU A 96 2.36 -5.29 5.83
N ALA A 97 1.72 -4.85 6.92
CA ALA A 97 1.60 -5.63 8.15
C ALA A 97 0.64 -6.82 7.99
N SER A 98 -0.25 -6.78 7.00
CA SER A 98 -1.11 -7.93 6.69
C SER A 98 -0.28 -9.12 6.23
N ARG A 99 -0.77 -10.33 6.51
CA ARG A 99 -0.11 -11.57 6.03
C ARG A 99 -0.37 -11.83 4.54
N TYR A 100 -1.27 -11.07 3.94
CA TYR A 100 -1.60 -11.21 2.54
C TYR A 100 -0.42 -10.77 1.66
N ARG A 101 -0.10 -11.59 0.68
CA ARG A 101 0.91 -11.30 -0.35
C ARG A 101 0.23 -11.42 -1.70
N PRO A 102 -0.06 -10.29 -2.38
CA PRO A 102 -0.68 -10.32 -3.70
C PRO A 102 0.26 -11.03 -4.68
N VAL A 103 -0.35 -11.81 -5.58
CA VAL A 103 0.36 -12.51 -6.66
C VAL A 103 -0.20 -12.00 -7.98
N GLY A 104 0.68 -11.59 -8.89
CA GLY A 104 0.26 -11.06 -10.19
C GLY A 104 -0.19 -9.60 -10.16
N LYS A 105 -0.86 -9.18 -11.22
CA LYS A 105 -1.29 -7.79 -11.44
C LYS A 105 -2.80 -7.62 -11.55
N ARG A 106 -3.57 -8.69 -11.56
CA ARG A 106 -5.03 -8.62 -11.65
C ARG A 106 -5.64 -8.14 -10.34
N LEU A 107 -6.47 -7.11 -10.43
CA LEU A 107 -7.22 -6.51 -9.32
C LEU A 107 -8.72 -6.76 -9.53
N ALA A 108 -9.36 -7.53 -8.67
CA ALA A 108 -10.81 -7.62 -8.63
C ALA A 108 -11.38 -6.56 -7.67
N ILE A 109 -12.34 -5.78 -8.14
CA ILE A 109 -13.04 -4.78 -7.34
C ILE A 109 -14.45 -5.31 -7.04
N VAL A 110 -14.77 -5.50 -5.76
CA VAL A 110 -16.08 -5.91 -5.29
C VAL A 110 -16.66 -4.79 -4.42
N THR A 111 -17.78 -4.24 -4.80
CA THR A 111 -18.39 -3.08 -4.15
C THR A 111 -19.91 -3.20 -4.11
N ASN A 112 -20.56 -2.46 -3.22
CA ASN A 112 -22.01 -2.22 -3.24
C ASN A 112 -22.35 -0.75 -3.54
N GLY A 113 -21.36 -0.01 -4.02
CA GLY A 113 -21.50 1.38 -4.42
C GLY A 113 -20.75 1.64 -5.73
N GLY A 114 -21.48 1.81 -6.82
CA GLY A 114 -20.91 1.98 -8.17
C GLY A 114 -19.91 3.13 -8.26
N GLY A 115 -20.23 4.28 -7.66
CA GLY A 115 -19.36 5.48 -7.70
C GLY A 115 -17.95 5.23 -7.11
N PRO A 116 -17.81 4.76 -5.87
CA PRO A 116 -16.53 4.36 -5.31
C PRO A 116 -15.82 3.27 -6.13
N GLY A 117 -16.57 2.33 -6.71
CA GLY A 117 -16.03 1.29 -7.59
C GLY A 117 -15.37 1.86 -8.86
N VAL A 118 -16.05 2.79 -9.52
CA VAL A 118 -15.52 3.49 -10.71
C VAL A 118 -14.25 4.26 -10.36
N LEU A 119 -14.24 5.01 -9.26
CA LEU A 119 -13.03 5.73 -8.80
C LEU A 119 -11.85 4.77 -8.52
N ALA A 120 -12.13 3.59 -7.98
CA ALA A 120 -11.09 2.58 -7.76
C ALA A 120 -10.56 2.01 -9.09
N ALA A 121 -11.44 1.82 -10.08
CA ALA A 121 -11.06 1.36 -11.40
C ALA A 121 -10.23 2.40 -12.18
N ASP A 122 -10.50 3.70 -12.03
CA ASP A 122 -9.68 4.77 -12.62
C ASP A 122 -8.22 4.70 -12.13
N TRP A 123 -8.00 4.38 -10.85
CA TRP A 123 -6.66 4.25 -10.28
C TRP A 123 -5.89 3.01 -10.75
N GLU A 124 -6.58 1.96 -11.14
CA GLU A 124 -5.97 0.68 -11.56
C GLU A 124 -4.95 0.89 -12.67
N ASN A 125 -5.33 1.61 -13.71
CA ASN A 125 -4.48 1.89 -14.86
C ASN A 125 -3.27 2.76 -14.50
N GLU A 126 -3.45 3.75 -13.60
CA GLU A 126 -2.37 4.63 -13.16
C GLU A 126 -1.28 3.90 -12.36
N ILE A 127 -1.63 2.86 -11.63
CA ILE A 127 -0.69 2.07 -10.82
C ILE A 127 -0.17 0.81 -11.53
N GLY A 128 -0.60 0.58 -12.79
CA GLY A 128 -0.14 -0.54 -13.63
C GLY A 128 -0.66 -1.90 -13.19
N LEU A 129 -1.89 -1.95 -12.70
CA LEU A 129 -2.65 -3.17 -12.47
C LEU A 129 -3.59 -3.41 -13.66
N ASP A 130 -4.13 -4.61 -13.74
CA ASP A 130 -5.12 -5.00 -14.74
C ASP A 130 -6.44 -5.35 -14.02
N LEU A 131 -7.54 -4.75 -14.44
CA LEU A 131 -8.85 -5.07 -13.86
C LEU A 131 -9.19 -6.54 -14.14
N GLY A 132 -9.30 -7.32 -13.08
CA GLY A 132 -9.66 -8.73 -13.14
C GLY A 132 -11.16 -8.88 -13.35
N LEU A 133 -11.55 -9.13 -14.58
CA LEU A 133 -12.93 -9.45 -14.94
C LEU A 133 -13.19 -10.92 -14.70
N LEU A 134 -14.41 -11.25 -14.27
CA LEU A 134 -14.85 -12.65 -14.21
C LEU A 134 -15.01 -13.21 -15.62
N SER A 135 -14.67 -14.47 -15.79
CA SER A 135 -14.98 -15.21 -17.01
C SER A 135 -16.50 -15.22 -17.28
N PRO A 136 -16.94 -15.40 -18.53
CA PRO A 136 -18.37 -15.51 -18.84
C PRO A 136 -19.06 -16.62 -18.06
N GLU A 137 -18.37 -17.72 -17.79
CA GLU A 137 -18.90 -18.86 -17.03
C GLU A 137 -19.09 -18.51 -15.56
N SER A 138 -18.07 -17.91 -14.93
CA SER A 138 -18.14 -17.43 -13.54
C SER A 138 -19.22 -16.37 -13.36
N SER A 139 -19.33 -15.44 -14.30
CA SER A 139 -20.34 -14.39 -14.31
C SER A 139 -21.76 -14.99 -14.43
N ALA A 140 -21.98 -15.93 -15.34
CA ALA A 140 -23.27 -16.58 -15.52
C ALA A 140 -23.69 -17.41 -14.29
N SER A 141 -22.72 -18.03 -13.62
CA SER A 141 -22.97 -18.80 -12.39
C SER A 141 -23.26 -17.89 -11.18
N LEU A 142 -22.62 -16.75 -11.10
CA LEU A 142 -22.73 -15.81 -9.97
C LEU A 142 -23.98 -14.94 -10.07
N ALA A 143 -24.33 -14.45 -11.26
CA ALA A 143 -25.42 -13.49 -11.47
C ALA A 143 -26.77 -13.88 -10.81
N PRO A 144 -27.27 -15.13 -10.89
CA PRO A 144 -28.52 -15.51 -10.24
C PRO A 144 -28.49 -15.48 -8.71
N GLN A 145 -27.32 -15.37 -8.13
CA GLN A 145 -27.07 -15.39 -6.69
C GLN A 145 -26.88 -14.00 -6.08
N LEU A 146 -26.99 -12.96 -6.90
CA LEU A 146 -26.79 -11.57 -6.53
C LEU A 146 -28.11 -10.78 -6.59
N PRO A 147 -28.16 -9.57 -6.00
CA PRO A 147 -29.30 -8.68 -6.16
C PRO A 147 -29.59 -8.37 -7.63
N ALA A 148 -30.85 -8.10 -7.94
CA ALA A 148 -31.31 -7.88 -9.32
C ALA A 148 -30.63 -6.71 -10.05
N LEU A 149 -30.12 -5.72 -9.30
CA LEU A 149 -29.41 -4.55 -9.84
C LEU A 149 -27.88 -4.73 -9.82
N ALA A 150 -27.37 -5.89 -9.43
CA ALA A 150 -25.93 -6.15 -9.47
C ALA A 150 -25.42 -6.18 -10.92
N SER A 151 -24.19 -5.72 -11.11
CA SER A 151 -23.51 -5.67 -12.40
C SER A 151 -22.14 -6.35 -12.34
N LEU A 152 -21.82 -7.14 -13.37
CA LEU A 152 -20.57 -7.90 -13.49
C LEU A 152 -19.75 -7.50 -14.74
N GLY A 153 -20.10 -6.38 -15.38
CA GLY A 153 -19.55 -6.01 -16.69
C GLY A 153 -18.17 -5.34 -16.69
N GLY A 154 -17.62 -4.98 -15.55
CA GLY A 154 -16.31 -4.31 -15.44
C GLY A 154 -15.71 -4.46 -14.06
N LEU A 155 -16.50 -4.21 -13.05
CA LEU A 155 -16.24 -4.53 -11.65
C LEU A 155 -17.42 -5.34 -11.12
N ILE A 156 -17.27 -5.93 -9.95
CA ILE A 156 -18.37 -6.66 -9.31
C ILE A 156 -19.13 -5.65 -8.44
N ASP A 157 -20.14 -4.99 -9.03
CA ASP A 157 -21.05 -4.12 -8.29
C ASP A 157 -22.25 -4.92 -7.80
N LEU A 158 -22.35 -5.07 -6.49
CA LEU A 158 -23.38 -5.86 -5.81
C LEU A 158 -24.67 -5.08 -5.57
N SER A 159 -24.73 -3.78 -5.93
CA SER A 159 -25.79 -2.85 -5.58
C SER A 159 -25.99 -2.58 -4.09
N GLU A 160 -26.81 -1.57 -3.76
CA GLU A 160 -27.05 -1.11 -2.39
C GLU A 160 -27.71 -2.19 -1.50
N ASP A 161 -28.44 -3.12 -2.11
CA ASP A 161 -29.12 -4.23 -1.41
C ASP A 161 -28.19 -5.41 -1.07
N ALA A 162 -26.89 -5.25 -1.21
CA ALA A 162 -25.92 -6.30 -0.97
C ALA A 162 -25.89 -6.74 0.50
N THR A 163 -25.94 -8.05 0.70
CA THR A 163 -25.77 -8.69 2.00
C THR A 163 -24.35 -9.24 2.16
N PRO A 164 -23.89 -9.58 3.39
CA PRO A 164 -22.62 -10.26 3.60
C PRO A 164 -22.47 -11.56 2.78
N GLN A 165 -23.56 -12.26 2.55
CA GLN A 165 -23.56 -13.49 1.74
C GLN A 165 -23.27 -13.21 0.27
N HIS A 166 -23.79 -12.10 -0.28
CA HIS A 166 -23.48 -11.68 -1.66
C HIS A 166 -21.98 -11.35 -1.81
N TYR A 167 -21.38 -10.65 -0.84
CA TYR A 167 -19.94 -10.41 -0.82
C TYR A 167 -19.13 -11.72 -0.75
N ALA A 168 -19.52 -12.66 0.11
CA ALA A 168 -18.81 -13.94 0.23
C ALA A 168 -18.82 -14.71 -1.11
N ARG A 169 -19.96 -14.75 -1.81
CA ARG A 169 -20.08 -15.41 -3.12
C ARG A 169 -19.27 -14.71 -4.21
N ALA A 170 -19.34 -13.38 -4.25
CA ALA A 170 -18.58 -12.58 -5.21
C ALA A 170 -17.06 -12.74 -5.02
N LEU A 171 -16.59 -12.69 -3.79
CA LEU A 171 -15.18 -12.92 -3.46
C LEU A 171 -14.75 -14.35 -3.80
N GLN A 172 -15.57 -15.36 -3.48
CA GLN A 172 -15.28 -16.75 -3.84
C GLN A 172 -15.17 -16.92 -5.35
N ALA A 173 -16.09 -16.35 -6.13
CA ALA A 173 -16.02 -16.38 -7.59
C ALA A 173 -14.73 -15.70 -8.10
N ALA A 174 -14.41 -14.50 -7.61
CA ALA A 174 -13.22 -13.75 -8.02
C ALA A 174 -11.88 -14.45 -7.66
N PHE A 175 -11.84 -15.22 -6.58
CA PHE A 175 -10.63 -15.99 -6.20
C PHE A 175 -10.52 -17.33 -6.93
N SER A 176 -11.61 -17.86 -7.47
CA SER A 176 -11.61 -19.15 -8.17
C SER A 176 -11.42 -19.02 -9.68
N ASP A 177 -11.53 -17.79 -10.21
CA ASP A 177 -11.43 -17.46 -11.62
C ASP A 177 -10.03 -17.00 -12.02
#